data_54fbb76da5586a237a00fd0ab3aef484
#
_entry.id   54fbb76da5586a237a00fd0ab3aef484
#
_cell.length_a   1.000
_cell.length_b   1.000
_cell.length_c   1.000
_cell.angle_alpha   90.00
_cell.angle_beta   90.00
_cell.angle_gamma   90.00
#
_symmetry.space_group_name_H-M   'P 1'
#
loop_
_entity.id
_entity.type
_entity.pdbx_description
1 polymer ?
#
loop_
_entity_poly.entity_id
_entity_poly.type
_entity_poly.pdbx_seq_one_letter_code
_entity_poly.pdbx_strand_id
1 'polypeptide(L)'
;MTDAPVDAILDTVAATAPVLRENFRGRRGGEAGENPTGDTRVAADVMADELFVDRLGEIDGVGALASEEREGVIDCGDGVAVALDPLDGSSNLASNNAAGAIIGVYDDPLPAPGRSLIAAASLVFGPVTTLTAAVDGTATEYEVIDGERQVVEEEVTLPTDPTIYGFGGGDDAWHAPFAAFADEIRHELKLRYGGAFVADVGQIIEYGGLFAYPSLDGYPQGKLRYQFEAAPMGYLLEAAGGAASDGNGPLLDRAPDELHARCPVYLGNDTLVDRLESALK
;
A
#
# COMPACT_ATOMS: atom_id res chain seq x y z
N MET A 1 -13.94 -12.17 18.04
CA MET A 1 -15.14 -11.48 17.50
C MET A 1 -14.75 -10.32 16.55
N THR A 2 -13.47 -10.17 16.22
CA THR A 2 -12.92 -9.19 15.26
C THR A 2 -12.97 -9.65 13.79
N ASP A 3 -13.21 -10.93 13.52
CA ASP A 3 -13.11 -11.52 12.18
C ASP A 3 -14.25 -11.10 11.23
N ALA A 4 -15.47 -10.91 11.74
CA ALA A 4 -16.63 -10.63 10.90
C ALA A 4 -16.55 -9.32 10.09
N PRO A 5 -16.16 -8.15 10.66
CA PRO A 5 -16.03 -6.94 9.87
C PRO A 5 -14.85 -7.02 8.88
N VAL A 6 -13.75 -7.67 9.24
CA VAL A 6 -12.58 -7.82 8.34
C VAL A 6 -12.95 -8.60 7.09
N ASP A 7 -13.62 -9.76 7.23
CA ASP A 7 -14.07 -10.55 6.09
C ASP A 7 -15.05 -9.77 5.20
N ALA A 8 -16.00 -9.04 5.80
CA ALA A 8 -16.95 -8.21 5.06
C ALA A 8 -16.23 -7.05 4.30
N ILE A 9 -15.19 -6.46 4.90
CA ILE A 9 -14.36 -5.45 4.25
C ILE A 9 -13.65 -6.06 3.03
N LEU A 10 -12.98 -7.20 3.19
CA LEU A 10 -12.26 -7.87 2.10
C LEU A 10 -13.19 -8.31 0.97
N ASP A 11 -14.40 -8.82 1.30
CA ASP A 11 -15.42 -9.17 0.31
C ASP A 11 -15.92 -7.94 -0.44
N THR A 12 -16.12 -6.81 0.27
CA THR A 12 -16.55 -5.55 -0.33
C THR A 12 -15.47 -4.98 -1.26
N VAL A 13 -14.19 -5.09 -0.87
CA VAL A 13 -13.06 -4.70 -1.73
C VAL A 13 -13.04 -5.52 -3.01
N ALA A 14 -13.18 -6.84 -2.90
CA ALA A 14 -13.23 -7.73 -4.06
C ALA A 14 -14.45 -7.43 -4.96
N ALA A 15 -15.64 -7.26 -4.37
CA ALA A 15 -16.86 -6.92 -5.11
C ALA A 15 -16.81 -5.53 -5.79
N THR A 16 -15.96 -4.63 -5.30
CA THR A 16 -15.75 -3.30 -5.88
C THR A 16 -14.82 -3.34 -7.11
N ALA A 17 -13.88 -4.28 -7.15
CA ALA A 17 -12.85 -4.35 -8.17
C ALA A 17 -13.36 -4.39 -9.63
N PRO A 18 -14.35 -5.21 -10.03
CA PRO A 18 -14.85 -5.22 -11.41
C PRO A 18 -15.50 -3.89 -11.79
N VAL A 19 -16.17 -3.21 -10.86
CA VAL A 19 -16.80 -1.91 -11.10
C VAL A 19 -15.74 -0.84 -11.36
N LEU A 20 -14.67 -0.81 -10.56
CA LEU A 20 -13.53 0.08 -10.77
C LEU A 20 -12.88 -0.17 -12.13
N ARG A 21 -12.55 -1.43 -12.43
CA ARG A 21 -11.89 -1.81 -13.68
C ARG A 21 -12.69 -1.42 -14.93
N GLU A 22 -14.00 -1.54 -14.90
CA GLU A 22 -14.86 -1.09 -16.00
C GLU A 22 -14.86 0.43 -16.12
N ASN A 23 -14.87 1.15 -15.01
CA ASN A 23 -14.90 2.61 -14.97
C ASN A 23 -13.56 3.28 -15.32
N PHE A 24 -12.43 2.58 -15.32
CA PHE A 24 -11.16 3.10 -15.85
C PHE A 24 -11.22 3.37 -17.35
N ARG A 25 -12.14 2.71 -18.07
CA ARG A 25 -12.35 2.95 -19.51
C ARG A 25 -12.84 4.37 -19.74
N GLY A 26 -12.10 5.12 -20.57
CA GLY A 26 -12.40 6.53 -20.86
C GLY A 26 -11.98 7.53 -19.78
N ARG A 27 -11.39 7.09 -18.67
CA ARG A 27 -10.89 7.93 -17.57
C ARG A 27 -9.36 7.82 -17.35
N ARG A 28 -8.63 7.39 -18.36
CA ARG A 28 -7.17 7.13 -18.31
C ARG A 28 -6.30 8.39 -18.21
N GLY A 29 -6.88 9.56 -18.19
CA GLY A 29 -6.18 10.84 -18.07
C GLY A 29 -7.17 11.98 -17.89
N GLY A 30 -6.64 13.14 -17.52
CA GLY A 30 -7.42 14.33 -17.22
C GLY A 30 -7.34 14.65 -15.72
N GLU A 31 -6.86 15.87 -15.43
CA GLU A 31 -6.77 16.37 -14.05
C GLU A 31 -8.18 16.61 -13.50
N ALA A 32 -8.43 16.17 -12.27
CA ALA A 32 -9.68 16.36 -11.53
C ALA A 32 -9.46 17.20 -10.24
N GLY A 33 -8.38 17.98 -10.19
CA GLY A 33 -8.00 18.82 -9.05
C GLY A 33 -6.82 18.24 -8.28
N GLU A 34 -6.69 18.64 -7.01
CA GLU A 34 -5.66 18.19 -6.10
C GLU A 34 -6.29 17.51 -4.87
N ASN A 35 -5.58 16.56 -4.26
CA ASN A 35 -5.97 15.98 -2.98
C ASN A 35 -5.56 16.90 -1.81
N PRO A 36 -5.89 16.59 -0.53
CA PRO A 36 -5.58 17.45 0.62
C PRO A 36 -4.09 17.76 0.80
N THR A 37 -3.21 16.97 0.23
CA THR A 37 -1.75 17.14 0.31
C THR A 37 -1.13 17.78 -0.93
N GLY A 38 -1.96 18.18 -1.92
CA GLY A 38 -1.54 18.88 -3.14
C GLY A 38 -1.06 17.96 -4.27
N ASP A 39 -1.27 16.64 -4.17
CA ASP A 39 -0.99 15.75 -5.29
C ASP A 39 -2.14 15.80 -6.32
N THR A 40 -1.79 15.78 -7.61
CA THR A 40 -2.77 15.84 -8.71
C THR A 40 -3.67 14.62 -8.72
N ARG A 41 -4.99 14.82 -8.71
CA ARG A 41 -6.02 13.79 -8.87
C ARG A 41 -6.42 13.63 -10.32
N VAL A 42 -6.75 12.41 -10.71
CA VAL A 42 -7.44 12.12 -11.97
C VAL A 42 -8.90 11.75 -11.71
N ALA A 43 -9.74 11.74 -12.74
CA ALA A 43 -11.16 11.42 -12.58
C ALA A 43 -11.41 9.99 -12.04
N ALA A 44 -10.44 9.10 -12.20
CA ALA A 44 -10.50 7.75 -11.65
C ALA A 44 -10.32 7.73 -10.13
N ASP A 45 -9.47 8.61 -9.55
CA ASP A 45 -9.27 8.71 -8.09
C ASP A 45 -10.57 9.12 -7.40
N VAL A 46 -11.22 10.16 -7.92
CA VAL A 46 -12.50 10.66 -7.37
C VAL A 46 -13.56 9.58 -7.36
N MET A 47 -13.69 8.85 -8.47
CA MET A 47 -14.68 7.78 -8.60
C MET A 47 -14.34 6.59 -7.69
N ALA A 48 -13.06 6.22 -7.58
CA ALA A 48 -12.63 5.14 -6.71
C ALA A 48 -12.87 5.48 -5.23
N ASP A 49 -12.53 6.71 -4.82
CA ASP A 49 -12.78 7.22 -3.48
C ASP A 49 -14.27 7.18 -3.12
N GLU A 50 -15.14 7.76 -3.95
CA GLU A 50 -16.58 7.75 -3.71
C GLU A 50 -17.12 6.33 -3.57
N LEU A 51 -16.73 5.42 -4.46
CA LEU A 51 -17.23 4.06 -4.49
C LEU A 51 -16.79 3.23 -3.28
N PHE A 52 -15.52 3.36 -2.85
CA PHE A 52 -15.04 2.66 -1.66
C PHE A 52 -15.64 3.25 -0.38
N VAL A 53 -15.68 4.58 -0.26
CA VAL A 53 -16.25 5.24 0.93
C VAL A 53 -17.71 4.86 1.14
N ASP A 54 -18.53 4.90 0.07
CA ASP A 54 -19.94 4.54 0.16
C ASP A 54 -20.11 3.08 0.60
N ARG A 55 -19.36 2.15 -0.01
CA ARG A 55 -19.54 0.72 0.25
C ARG A 55 -18.95 0.25 1.58
N LEU A 56 -17.76 0.74 1.94
CA LEU A 56 -17.10 0.35 3.20
C LEU A 56 -17.80 0.99 4.40
N GLY A 57 -18.31 2.22 4.25
CA GLY A 57 -19.04 2.91 5.30
C GLY A 57 -20.41 2.29 5.66
N GLU A 58 -20.96 1.45 4.79
CA GLU A 58 -22.22 0.72 5.03
C GLU A 58 -22.02 -0.62 5.75
N ILE A 59 -20.76 -1.05 6.00
CA ILE A 59 -20.49 -2.34 6.63
C ILE A 59 -20.72 -2.26 8.15
N ASP A 60 -21.55 -3.14 8.66
CA ASP A 60 -21.74 -3.29 10.12
C ASP A 60 -20.41 -3.63 10.81
N GLY A 61 -19.99 -2.82 11.77
CA GLY A 61 -18.72 -2.97 12.48
C GLY A 61 -17.57 -2.13 11.92
N VAL A 62 -17.78 -1.35 10.85
CA VAL A 62 -16.90 -0.24 10.48
C VAL A 62 -17.35 1.00 11.22
N GLY A 63 -16.53 1.50 12.15
CA GLY A 63 -16.83 2.66 12.98
C GLY A 63 -16.30 3.98 12.42
N ALA A 64 -15.20 3.92 11.71
CA ALA A 64 -14.57 5.10 11.12
C ALA A 64 -13.89 4.77 9.79
N LEU A 65 -13.85 5.74 8.87
CA LEU A 65 -13.21 5.58 7.57
C LEU A 65 -12.41 6.84 7.24
N ALA A 66 -11.17 6.65 6.77
CA ALA A 66 -10.35 7.72 6.23
C ALA A 66 -9.83 7.34 4.84
N SER A 67 -9.88 8.27 3.92
CA SER A 67 -9.34 8.13 2.57
C SER A 67 -8.19 9.13 2.36
N GLU A 68 -7.18 8.70 1.62
CA GLU A 68 -6.10 9.57 1.16
C GLU A 68 -6.61 10.82 0.43
N GLU A 69 -7.76 10.69 -0.22
CA GLU A 69 -8.40 11.71 -1.03
C GLU A 69 -9.24 12.72 -0.23
N ARG A 70 -9.34 12.54 1.11
CA ARG A 70 -10.19 13.34 2.00
C ARG A 70 -9.39 13.91 3.17
N GLU A 71 -9.76 15.12 3.63
CA GLU A 71 -9.03 15.81 4.71
C GLU A 71 -9.16 15.12 6.08
N GLY A 72 -10.27 14.46 6.35
CA GLY A 72 -10.61 13.98 7.69
C GLY A 72 -11.21 12.58 7.72
N VAL A 73 -11.41 12.11 8.95
CA VAL A 73 -12.05 10.83 9.24
C VAL A 73 -13.57 10.98 9.15
N ILE A 74 -14.21 10.02 8.49
CA ILE A 74 -15.67 9.91 8.38
C ILE A 74 -16.14 9.02 9.54
N ASP A 75 -17.09 9.51 10.31
CA ASP A 75 -17.75 8.74 11.38
C ASP A 75 -18.82 7.81 10.75
N CYS A 76 -18.67 6.52 10.94
CA CYS A 76 -19.59 5.48 10.46
C CYS A 76 -20.31 4.77 11.62
N GLY A 77 -19.98 5.07 12.89
CA GLY A 77 -20.58 4.48 14.08
C GLY A 77 -19.58 3.78 15.00
N ASP A 78 -19.94 2.63 15.53
CA ASP A 78 -19.08 1.85 16.42
C ASP A 78 -18.38 0.72 15.64
N GLY A 79 -17.08 0.53 15.83
CA GLY A 79 -16.34 -0.57 15.22
C GLY A 79 -14.89 -0.24 14.89
N VAL A 80 -14.32 -0.99 13.96
CA VAL A 80 -12.94 -0.82 13.50
C VAL A 80 -12.79 0.44 12.64
N ALA A 81 -11.58 0.97 12.60
CA ALA A 81 -11.27 2.08 11.70
C ALA A 81 -10.61 1.57 10.41
N VAL A 82 -11.03 2.09 9.26
CA VAL A 82 -10.48 1.74 7.95
C VAL A 82 -9.78 2.95 7.34
N ALA A 83 -8.52 2.77 6.96
CA ALA A 83 -7.77 3.75 6.16
C ALA A 83 -7.53 3.18 4.77
N LEU A 84 -7.73 3.98 3.73
CA LEU A 84 -7.56 3.51 2.35
C LEU A 84 -6.87 4.54 1.45
N ASP A 85 -6.00 4.03 0.58
CA ASP A 85 -5.69 4.64 -0.71
C ASP A 85 -6.60 4.00 -1.76
N PRO A 86 -7.57 4.74 -2.31
CA PRO A 86 -8.56 4.17 -3.22
C PRO A 86 -8.00 3.83 -4.59
N LEU A 87 -6.89 4.45 -5.02
CA LEU A 87 -6.27 4.17 -6.31
C LEU A 87 -4.78 4.52 -6.36
N ASP A 88 -3.95 3.69 -5.71
CA ASP A 88 -2.49 3.78 -5.83
C ASP A 88 -2.03 3.62 -7.28
N GLY A 89 -1.12 4.48 -7.69
CA GLY A 89 -0.57 4.45 -9.03
C GLY A 89 -1.55 4.91 -10.13
N SER A 90 -2.50 5.78 -9.83
CA SER A 90 -3.51 6.28 -10.78
C SER A 90 -2.91 6.86 -12.07
N SER A 91 -1.73 7.47 -12.01
CA SER A 91 -0.98 7.95 -13.16
C SER A 91 -0.61 6.84 -14.17
N ASN A 92 -0.49 5.60 -13.71
CA ASN A 92 -0.21 4.42 -14.53
C ASN A 92 -1.37 4.07 -15.46
N LEU A 93 -2.59 4.51 -15.17
CA LEU A 93 -3.74 4.33 -16.06
C LEU A 93 -3.48 4.95 -17.44
N ALA A 94 -2.77 6.08 -17.50
CA ALA A 94 -2.44 6.74 -18.76
C ALA A 94 -1.61 5.84 -19.68
N SER A 95 -0.65 5.11 -19.12
CA SER A 95 0.22 4.16 -19.85
C SER A 95 -0.36 2.75 -19.92
N ASN A 96 -1.55 2.49 -19.33
CA ASN A 96 -2.14 1.16 -19.21
C ASN A 96 -1.25 0.17 -18.45
N ASN A 97 -0.62 0.66 -17.39
CA ASN A 97 0.18 -0.15 -16.48
C ASN A 97 -0.62 -0.45 -15.20
N ALA A 98 -0.08 -1.27 -14.29
CA ALA A 98 -0.75 -1.68 -13.07
C ALA A 98 -1.04 -0.48 -12.15
N ALA A 99 -2.20 -0.53 -11.50
CA ALA A 99 -2.65 0.35 -10.44
C ALA A 99 -3.44 -0.50 -9.43
N GLY A 100 -3.83 0.06 -8.29
CA GLY A 100 -4.59 -0.72 -7.32
C GLY A 100 -5.10 0.09 -6.16
N ALA A 101 -5.53 -0.57 -5.09
CA ALA A 101 -5.96 0.08 -3.85
C ALA A 101 -5.29 -0.56 -2.64
N ILE A 102 -5.08 0.24 -1.59
CA ILE A 102 -4.50 -0.20 -0.32
C ILE A 102 -5.52 0.01 0.78
N ILE A 103 -5.73 -0.99 1.62
CA ILE A 103 -6.67 -0.97 2.73
C ILE A 103 -5.93 -1.36 4.01
N GLY A 104 -6.04 -0.55 5.06
CA GLY A 104 -5.62 -0.88 6.42
C GLY A 104 -6.82 -0.89 7.36
N VAL A 105 -6.95 -1.92 8.19
CA VAL A 105 -7.99 -2.04 9.21
C VAL A 105 -7.34 -1.96 10.60
N TYR A 106 -7.78 -1.02 11.41
CA TYR A 106 -7.18 -0.65 12.68
C TYR A 106 -8.16 -0.87 13.84
N ASP A 107 -7.66 -1.35 14.97
CA ASP A 107 -8.43 -1.48 16.22
C ASP A 107 -8.43 -0.19 17.05
N ASP A 108 -7.59 0.79 16.70
CA ASP A 108 -7.51 2.12 17.32
C ASP A 108 -8.11 3.21 16.40
N PRO A 109 -8.58 4.33 16.98
CA PRO A 109 -9.01 5.49 16.20
C PRO A 109 -7.90 6.10 15.34
N LEU A 110 -8.25 6.55 14.11
CA LEU A 110 -7.31 7.21 13.20
C LEU A 110 -7.05 8.69 13.58
N PRO A 111 -5.81 9.19 13.45
CA PRO A 111 -4.61 8.47 13.04
C PRO A 111 -4.14 7.49 14.11
N ALA A 112 -3.71 6.29 13.69
CA ALA A 112 -3.43 5.16 14.55
C ALA A 112 -1.98 4.67 14.44
N PRO A 113 -1.38 4.12 15.52
CA PRO A 113 -0.10 3.43 15.43
C PRO A 113 -0.16 2.24 14.46
N GLY A 114 0.95 1.93 13.77
CA GLY A 114 0.99 0.80 12.86
C GLY A 114 0.74 -0.55 13.55
N ARG A 115 1.13 -0.70 14.82
CA ARG A 115 0.89 -1.93 15.60
C ARG A 115 -0.58 -2.15 15.98
N SER A 116 -1.47 -1.19 15.74
CA SER A 116 -2.91 -1.38 15.88
C SER A 116 -3.60 -1.91 14.61
N LEU A 117 -2.85 -2.16 13.53
CA LEU A 117 -3.37 -2.90 12.38
C LEU A 117 -3.75 -4.32 12.79
N ILE A 118 -4.98 -4.71 12.45
CA ILE A 118 -5.49 -6.08 12.61
C ILE A 118 -5.62 -6.77 11.25
N ALA A 119 -5.75 -5.98 10.16
CA ALA A 119 -5.70 -6.50 8.81
C ALA A 119 -5.18 -5.43 7.84
N ALA A 120 -4.61 -5.88 6.72
CA ALA A 120 -4.27 -5.04 5.58
C ALA A 120 -4.54 -5.79 4.28
N ALA A 121 -4.86 -5.04 3.22
CA ALA A 121 -5.07 -5.64 1.90
C ALA A 121 -4.52 -4.74 0.78
N SER A 122 -4.01 -5.39 -0.25
CA SER A 122 -3.52 -4.80 -1.49
C SER A 122 -4.30 -5.38 -2.67
N LEU A 123 -5.12 -4.57 -3.32
CA LEU A 123 -5.84 -4.91 -4.54
C LEU A 123 -5.03 -4.43 -5.74
N VAL A 124 -4.72 -5.30 -6.71
CA VAL A 124 -3.92 -4.96 -7.89
C VAL A 124 -4.69 -5.22 -9.18
N PHE A 125 -4.80 -4.21 -10.03
CA PHE A 125 -5.33 -4.29 -11.38
C PHE A 125 -4.18 -4.51 -12.38
N GLY A 126 -3.82 -5.77 -12.57
CA GLY A 126 -2.85 -6.22 -13.56
C GLY A 126 -3.50 -6.95 -14.75
N PRO A 127 -2.80 -7.91 -15.39
CA PRO A 127 -3.39 -8.82 -16.38
C PRO A 127 -4.59 -9.58 -15.81
N VAL A 128 -4.52 -9.98 -14.55
CA VAL A 128 -5.61 -10.45 -13.71
C VAL A 128 -5.80 -9.47 -12.56
N THR A 129 -6.92 -9.54 -11.84
CA THR A 129 -7.11 -8.76 -10.62
C THR A 129 -6.79 -9.66 -9.44
N THR A 130 -5.80 -9.27 -8.62
CA THR A 130 -5.42 -9.98 -7.41
C THR A 130 -5.71 -9.16 -6.17
N LEU A 131 -5.98 -9.83 -5.06
CA LEU A 131 -6.10 -9.27 -3.73
C LEU A 131 -5.19 -10.05 -2.80
N THR A 132 -4.15 -9.42 -2.27
CA THR A 132 -3.34 -10.01 -1.21
C THR A 132 -3.76 -9.39 0.11
N ALA A 133 -4.17 -10.22 1.07
CA ALA A 133 -4.63 -9.75 2.38
C ALA A 133 -3.85 -10.41 3.51
N ALA A 134 -3.51 -9.63 4.52
CA ALA A 134 -2.94 -10.11 5.78
C ALA A 134 -3.97 -9.92 6.89
N VAL A 135 -4.28 -10.99 7.61
CA VAL A 135 -5.18 -11.01 8.77
C VAL A 135 -4.51 -11.79 9.89
N ASP A 136 -4.46 -11.23 11.09
CA ASP A 136 -3.82 -11.87 12.25
C ASP A 136 -2.39 -12.40 11.96
N GLY A 137 -1.62 -11.67 11.16
CA GLY A 137 -0.23 -12.00 10.83
C GLY A 137 -0.06 -13.11 9.77
N THR A 138 -1.12 -13.52 9.08
CA THR A 138 -1.08 -14.48 7.98
C THR A 138 -1.47 -13.80 6.68
N ALA A 139 -0.62 -13.89 5.66
CA ALA A 139 -0.89 -13.35 4.32
C ALA A 139 -1.50 -14.42 3.42
N THR A 140 -2.56 -14.07 2.69
CA THR A 140 -3.24 -14.94 1.71
C THR A 140 -3.41 -14.19 0.40
N GLU A 141 -3.11 -14.84 -0.71
CA GLU A 141 -3.37 -14.31 -2.05
C GLU A 141 -4.65 -14.87 -2.64
N TYR A 142 -5.43 -13.98 -3.26
CA TYR A 142 -6.66 -14.28 -3.96
C TYR A 142 -6.60 -13.75 -5.40
N GLU A 143 -7.18 -14.48 -6.34
CA GLU A 143 -7.65 -13.91 -7.61
C GLU A 143 -9.09 -13.43 -7.42
N VAL A 144 -9.38 -12.23 -7.92
CA VAL A 144 -10.74 -11.68 -7.90
C VAL A 144 -11.43 -11.97 -9.23
N ILE A 145 -12.40 -12.88 -9.18
CA ILE A 145 -13.19 -13.31 -10.35
C ILE A 145 -14.65 -12.90 -10.12
N ASP A 146 -15.19 -12.09 -11.03
CA ASP A 146 -16.57 -11.59 -10.97
C ASP A 146 -16.95 -10.92 -9.62
N GLY A 147 -15.94 -10.37 -8.92
CA GLY A 147 -16.12 -9.72 -7.62
C GLY A 147 -16.05 -10.65 -6.41
N GLU A 148 -15.71 -11.90 -6.61
CA GLU A 148 -15.53 -12.90 -5.54
C GLU A 148 -14.03 -13.21 -5.34
N ARG A 149 -13.60 -13.39 -4.08
CA ARG A 149 -12.25 -13.82 -3.73
C ARG A 149 -12.10 -15.32 -3.93
N GLN A 150 -11.14 -15.73 -4.76
CA GLN A 150 -10.76 -17.14 -4.91
C GLN A 150 -9.32 -17.32 -4.44
N VAL A 151 -9.11 -18.16 -3.43
CA VAL A 151 -7.79 -18.41 -2.85
C VAL A 151 -6.86 -19.00 -3.91
N VAL A 152 -5.71 -18.37 -4.10
CA VAL A 152 -4.61 -18.83 -4.95
C VAL A 152 -3.53 -19.46 -4.09
N GLU A 153 -3.13 -18.77 -3.01
CA GLU A 153 -2.09 -19.23 -2.08
C GLU A 153 -2.47 -18.85 -0.65
N GLU A 154 -2.52 -19.84 0.23
CA GLU A 154 -2.61 -19.65 1.67
C GLU A 154 -1.18 -19.54 2.26
N GLU A 155 -1.00 -18.74 3.32
CA GLU A 155 0.29 -18.56 4.00
C GLU A 155 1.41 -18.11 3.04
N VAL A 156 1.14 -17.06 2.24
CA VAL A 156 2.11 -16.44 1.33
C VAL A 156 3.39 -16.07 2.09
N THR A 157 4.53 -16.45 1.56
CA THR A 157 5.84 -16.18 2.17
C THR A 157 6.86 -15.64 1.17
N LEU A 158 7.64 -14.64 1.60
CA LEU A 158 8.74 -14.11 0.77
C LEU A 158 9.76 -15.21 0.44
N PRO A 159 10.19 -15.31 -0.83
CA PRO A 159 11.34 -16.13 -1.19
C PRO A 159 12.61 -15.74 -0.41
N THR A 160 13.36 -16.73 0.10
CA THR A 160 14.59 -16.48 0.86
C THR A 160 15.75 -15.97 0.02
N ASP A 161 15.71 -16.22 -1.29
CA ASP A 161 16.71 -15.75 -2.27
C ASP A 161 16.16 -14.52 -3.01
N PRO A 162 16.50 -13.29 -2.60
CA PRO A 162 16.02 -12.07 -3.25
C PRO A 162 16.55 -11.93 -4.67
N THR A 163 15.70 -11.53 -5.60
CA THR A 163 16.06 -11.42 -7.03
C THR A 163 15.83 -10.06 -7.64
N ILE A 164 15.00 -9.21 -7.02
CA ILE A 164 14.61 -7.91 -7.60
C ILE A 164 14.79 -6.75 -6.62
N TYR A 165 14.88 -5.55 -7.19
CA TYR A 165 14.74 -4.31 -6.43
C TYR A 165 13.88 -3.31 -7.21
N GLY A 166 13.18 -2.43 -6.47
CA GLY A 166 12.41 -1.32 -7.02
C GLY A 166 12.58 -0.08 -6.15
N PHE A 167 13.21 0.98 -6.66
CA PHE A 167 13.48 2.19 -5.90
C PHE A 167 12.74 3.39 -6.49
N GLY A 168 11.95 4.06 -5.66
CA GLY A 168 11.20 5.25 -6.02
C GLY A 168 12.02 6.52 -5.93
N GLY A 169 11.50 7.57 -6.59
CA GLY A 169 12.20 8.83 -6.77
C GLY A 169 13.24 8.79 -7.89
N GLY A 170 13.75 9.95 -8.29
CA GLY A 170 14.88 10.04 -9.22
C GLY A 170 16.19 9.86 -8.47
N ASP A 171 17.18 9.24 -9.09
CA ASP A 171 18.52 9.04 -8.53
C ASP A 171 19.25 10.37 -8.22
N ASP A 172 18.90 11.44 -8.92
CA ASP A 172 19.36 12.80 -8.69
C ASP A 172 18.80 13.45 -7.41
N ALA A 173 17.69 12.92 -6.87
CA ALA A 173 17.06 13.38 -5.63
C ALA A 173 17.42 12.55 -4.39
N TRP A 174 18.16 11.45 -4.56
CA TRP A 174 18.55 10.59 -3.45
C TRP A 174 19.68 11.17 -2.63
N HIS A 175 19.58 11.09 -1.31
CA HIS A 175 20.69 11.43 -0.42
C HIS A 175 21.87 10.46 -0.58
N ALA A 176 23.09 10.95 -0.38
CA ALA A 176 24.32 10.22 -0.65
C ALA A 176 24.41 8.80 -0.03
N PRO A 177 24.00 8.56 1.23
CA PRO A 177 24.03 7.21 1.81
C PRO A 177 23.13 6.22 1.05
N PHE A 178 21.90 6.63 0.70
CA PHE A 178 20.99 5.78 -0.07
C PHE A 178 21.49 5.58 -1.50
N ALA A 179 22.00 6.61 -2.16
CA ALA A 179 22.54 6.51 -3.51
C ALA A 179 23.70 5.51 -3.59
N ALA A 180 24.60 5.50 -2.59
CA ALA A 180 25.70 4.54 -2.51
C ALA A 180 25.19 3.11 -2.32
N PHE A 181 24.22 2.89 -1.44
CA PHE A 181 23.56 1.60 -1.25
C PHE A 181 22.85 1.11 -2.53
N ALA A 182 22.13 2.01 -3.20
CA ALA A 182 21.45 1.68 -4.45
C ALA A 182 22.43 1.27 -5.55
N ASP A 183 23.65 1.87 -5.57
CA ASP A 183 24.70 1.49 -6.50
C ASP A 183 25.20 0.05 -6.26
N GLU A 184 25.30 -0.39 -5.02
CA GLU A 184 25.62 -1.78 -4.68
C GLU A 184 24.51 -2.73 -5.14
N ILE A 185 23.25 -2.45 -4.77
CA ILE A 185 22.10 -3.31 -5.04
C ILE A 185 21.87 -3.53 -6.53
N ARG A 186 22.08 -2.52 -7.36
CA ARG A 186 21.89 -2.64 -8.84
C ARG A 186 22.83 -3.66 -9.48
N HIS A 187 23.93 -4.01 -8.83
CA HIS A 187 24.87 -5.04 -9.31
C HIS A 187 24.51 -6.45 -8.81
N GLU A 188 23.64 -6.56 -7.81
CA GLU A 188 23.23 -7.82 -7.20
C GLU A 188 21.85 -8.28 -7.68
N LEU A 189 20.91 -7.34 -7.82
CA LEU A 189 19.50 -7.60 -8.07
C LEU A 189 19.03 -6.97 -9.40
N LYS A 190 17.92 -7.49 -9.94
CA LYS A 190 17.32 -7.01 -11.17
C LYS A 190 16.32 -5.88 -10.88
N LEU A 191 16.43 -4.75 -11.58
CA LEU A 191 15.46 -3.65 -11.49
C LEU A 191 14.07 -4.11 -11.94
N ARG A 192 13.07 -3.89 -11.05
CA ARG A 192 11.65 -3.90 -11.35
C ARG A 192 11.00 -2.76 -10.57
N TYR A 193 10.50 -1.78 -11.29
CA TYR A 193 9.79 -0.64 -10.73
C TYR A 193 8.72 -0.17 -11.72
N GLY A 194 7.46 -0.23 -11.30
CA GLY A 194 6.29 0.06 -12.14
C GLY A 194 5.64 1.41 -11.83
N GLY A 195 5.96 2.01 -10.68
CA GLY A 195 5.41 3.29 -10.24
C GLY A 195 4.00 3.20 -9.65
N ALA A 196 3.56 2.00 -9.28
CA ALA A 196 2.41 1.78 -8.39
C ALA A 196 2.89 0.95 -7.21
N PHE A 197 2.74 1.49 -6.00
CA PHE A 197 3.28 0.88 -4.79
C PHE A 197 2.71 -0.51 -4.52
N VAL A 198 1.41 -0.69 -4.71
CA VAL A 198 0.75 -2.02 -4.61
C VAL A 198 1.39 -3.06 -5.52
N ALA A 199 1.65 -2.71 -6.78
CA ALA A 199 2.18 -3.64 -7.75
C ALA A 199 3.68 -3.87 -7.58
N ASP A 200 4.43 -2.84 -7.17
CA ASP A 200 5.86 -2.94 -6.92
C ASP A 200 6.14 -3.81 -5.69
N VAL A 201 5.38 -3.64 -4.57
CA VAL A 201 5.48 -4.49 -3.39
C VAL A 201 4.96 -5.92 -3.67
N GLY A 202 3.89 -6.07 -4.46
CA GLY A 202 3.43 -7.38 -4.91
C GLY A 202 4.53 -8.18 -5.63
N GLN A 203 5.36 -7.50 -6.45
CA GLN A 203 6.53 -8.16 -7.06
C GLN A 203 7.60 -8.54 -6.04
N ILE A 204 7.80 -7.75 -4.97
CA ILE A 204 8.73 -8.10 -3.89
C ILE A 204 8.24 -9.36 -3.16
N ILE A 205 6.94 -9.46 -2.88
CA ILE A 205 6.35 -10.65 -2.26
C ILE A 205 6.58 -11.90 -3.11
N GLU A 206 6.36 -11.81 -4.43
CA GLU A 206 6.48 -12.92 -5.37
C GLU A 206 7.92 -13.37 -5.62
N TYR A 207 8.87 -12.43 -5.75
CA TYR A 207 10.22 -12.73 -6.22
C TYR A 207 11.32 -12.57 -5.16
N GLY A 208 11.00 -12.09 -3.99
CA GLY A 208 11.97 -11.63 -3.00
C GLY A 208 12.78 -10.43 -3.50
N GLY A 209 13.16 -9.54 -2.60
CA GLY A 209 13.91 -8.35 -2.97
C GLY A 209 13.77 -7.19 -2.01
N LEU A 210 13.94 -5.98 -2.53
CA LEU A 210 13.83 -4.75 -1.78
C LEU A 210 13.08 -3.68 -2.57
N PHE A 211 11.97 -3.20 -2.01
CA PHE A 211 11.35 -1.93 -2.39
C PHE A 211 11.87 -0.81 -1.49
N ALA A 212 12.17 0.34 -2.05
CA ALA A 212 12.54 1.53 -1.30
C ALA A 212 11.92 2.80 -1.89
N TYR A 213 11.32 3.61 -1.04
CA TYR A 213 10.99 4.99 -1.33
C TYR A 213 11.64 5.89 -0.26
N PRO A 214 12.88 6.34 -0.48
CA PRO A 214 13.64 7.08 0.53
C PRO A 214 13.12 8.51 0.71
N SER A 215 13.65 9.20 1.72
CA SER A 215 13.60 10.65 1.76
C SER A 215 14.30 11.24 0.54
N LEU A 216 13.70 12.27 -0.05
CA LEU A 216 14.21 12.96 -1.23
C LEU A 216 14.41 14.44 -0.93
N ASP A 217 15.22 15.15 -1.71
CA ASP A 217 15.42 16.60 -1.54
C ASP A 217 14.09 17.38 -1.54
N GLY A 218 13.10 16.98 -2.37
CA GLY A 218 11.77 17.57 -2.40
C GLY A 218 10.79 17.03 -1.34
N TYR A 219 11.11 15.90 -0.72
CA TYR A 219 10.28 15.19 0.26
C TYR A 219 11.13 14.67 1.42
N PRO A 220 11.64 15.55 2.30
CA PRO A 220 12.57 15.16 3.37
C PRO A 220 11.94 14.22 4.41
N GLN A 221 10.62 14.22 4.53
CA GLN A 221 9.87 13.30 5.40
C GLN A 221 9.39 12.03 4.67
N GLY A 222 9.85 11.79 3.44
CA GLY A 222 9.31 10.74 2.56
C GLY A 222 8.15 11.23 1.71
N LYS A 223 7.77 10.46 0.71
CA LYS A 223 6.64 10.77 -0.18
C LYS A 223 5.38 9.99 0.18
N LEU A 224 5.52 8.72 0.54
CA LEU A 224 4.39 7.83 0.83
C LEU A 224 3.72 8.22 2.16
N ARG A 225 2.40 8.12 2.20
CA ARG A 225 1.62 8.42 3.40
C ARG A 225 1.59 7.24 4.33
N TYR A 226 1.87 7.51 5.60
CA TYR A 226 2.00 6.46 6.59
C TYR A 226 0.71 5.64 6.73
N GLN A 227 -0.43 6.33 6.97
CA GLN A 227 -1.68 5.69 7.35
C GLN A 227 -2.35 4.94 6.21
N PHE A 228 -2.24 5.45 4.98
CA PHE A 228 -2.97 4.96 3.81
C PHE A 228 -2.17 3.96 2.98
N GLU A 229 -0.83 4.08 2.98
CA GLU A 229 0.06 3.34 2.10
C GLU A 229 1.09 2.53 2.91
N ALA A 230 1.98 3.21 3.65
CA ALA A 230 3.17 2.61 4.22
C ALA A 230 2.88 1.56 5.29
N ALA A 231 2.03 1.87 6.28
CA ALA A 231 1.71 0.97 7.38
C ALA A 231 0.94 -0.27 6.92
N PRO A 232 -0.14 -0.18 6.10
CA PRO A 232 -0.82 -1.35 5.58
C PRO A 232 0.08 -2.26 4.75
N MET A 233 0.91 -1.70 3.85
CA MET A 233 1.82 -2.50 3.03
C MET A 233 2.96 -3.08 3.84
N GLY A 234 3.43 -2.38 4.88
CA GLY A 234 4.39 -2.90 5.85
C GLY A 234 3.85 -4.08 6.64
N TYR A 235 2.60 -3.99 7.12
CA TYR A 235 1.91 -5.07 7.82
C TYR A 235 1.75 -6.32 6.94
N LEU A 236 1.35 -6.12 5.68
CA LEU A 236 1.21 -7.21 4.73
C LEU A 236 2.56 -7.89 4.45
N LEU A 237 3.64 -7.11 4.30
CA LEU A 237 4.96 -7.66 4.07
C LEU A 237 5.53 -8.39 5.30
N GLU A 238 5.35 -7.85 6.53
CA GLU A 238 5.73 -8.55 7.76
C GLU A 238 4.97 -9.88 7.91
N ALA A 239 3.67 -9.90 7.56
CA ALA A 239 2.87 -11.13 7.55
C ALA A 239 3.37 -12.17 6.54
N ALA A 240 3.98 -11.73 5.44
CA ALA A 240 4.65 -12.60 4.47
C ALA A 240 6.09 -12.98 4.88
N GLY A 241 6.53 -12.64 6.09
CA GLY A 241 7.85 -12.97 6.61
C GLY A 241 8.99 -12.07 6.15
N GLY A 242 8.69 -10.86 5.66
CA GLY A 242 9.66 -9.83 5.34
C GLY A 242 9.82 -8.80 6.45
N ALA A 243 10.62 -7.76 6.20
CA ALA A 243 10.83 -6.62 7.09
C ALA A 243 10.33 -5.32 6.48
N ALA A 244 9.78 -4.46 7.35
CA ALA A 244 9.34 -3.11 7.02
C ALA A 244 10.06 -2.09 7.91
N SER A 245 10.71 -1.08 7.31
CA SER A 245 11.48 -0.05 8.01
C SER A 245 11.17 1.35 7.48
N ASP A 246 11.35 2.37 8.35
CA ASP A 246 11.37 3.78 7.94
C ASP A 246 12.82 4.34 7.81
N GLY A 247 13.81 3.45 7.91
CA GLY A 247 15.24 3.77 7.90
C GLY A 247 15.84 4.05 9.29
N ASN A 248 14.99 4.21 10.32
CA ASN A 248 15.43 4.38 11.72
C ASN A 248 15.04 3.19 12.60
N GLY A 249 14.16 2.33 12.11
CA GLY A 249 13.66 1.15 12.81
C GLY A 249 12.38 0.60 12.18
N PRO A 250 11.71 -0.34 12.88
CA PRO A 250 10.51 -0.98 12.34
C PRO A 250 9.41 0.03 12.00
N LEU A 251 8.92 -0.04 10.77
CA LEU A 251 7.92 0.90 10.22
C LEU A 251 6.64 0.93 11.06
N LEU A 252 6.18 -0.22 11.53
CA LEU A 252 4.92 -0.33 12.28
C LEU A 252 5.02 0.19 13.72
N ASP A 253 6.22 0.44 14.26
CA ASP A 253 6.39 1.05 15.58
C ASP A 253 6.10 2.55 15.59
N ARG A 254 5.89 3.15 14.41
CA ARG A 254 5.51 4.57 14.32
C ARG A 254 4.08 4.80 14.80
N ALA A 255 3.89 5.95 15.46
CA ALA A 255 2.59 6.51 15.77
C ALA A 255 2.52 7.90 15.12
N PRO A 256 1.72 8.09 14.07
CA PRO A 256 1.64 9.37 13.37
C PRO A 256 0.83 10.39 14.18
N ASP A 257 1.27 11.65 14.19
CA ASP A 257 0.55 12.76 14.82
C ASP A 257 -0.57 13.32 13.92
N GLU A 258 -0.49 13.06 12.60
CA GLU A 258 -1.40 13.58 11.59
C GLU A 258 -1.86 12.46 10.65
N LEU A 259 -3.11 12.55 10.18
CA LEU A 259 -3.72 11.55 9.28
C LEU A 259 -2.92 11.37 7.97
N HIS A 260 -2.43 12.48 7.41
CA HIS A 260 -1.65 12.50 6.18
C HIS A 260 -0.12 12.55 6.41
N ALA A 261 0.35 12.12 7.58
CA ALA A 261 1.79 12.02 7.88
C ALA A 261 2.50 11.16 6.82
N ARG A 262 3.68 11.60 6.40
CA ARG A 262 4.50 10.91 5.39
C ARG A 262 5.72 10.25 6.07
N CYS A 263 6.28 9.23 5.42
CA CYS A 263 7.51 8.60 5.87
C CYS A 263 8.29 8.00 4.68
N PRO A 264 9.62 7.81 4.85
CA PRO A 264 10.37 6.91 4.00
C PRO A 264 9.89 5.48 4.23
N VAL A 265 10.00 4.64 3.21
CA VAL A 265 9.51 3.25 3.25
C VAL A 265 10.55 2.32 2.62
N TYR A 266 10.89 1.27 3.36
CA TYR A 266 11.81 0.22 2.95
C TYR A 266 11.19 -1.13 3.30
N LEU A 267 10.87 -1.93 2.27
CA LEU A 267 10.11 -3.17 2.38
C LEU A 267 10.84 -4.29 1.63
N GLY A 268 11.10 -5.43 2.28
CA GLY A 268 11.73 -6.54 1.58
C GLY A 268 12.25 -7.63 2.50
N ASN A 269 13.20 -8.41 1.99
CA ASN A 269 13.87 -9.42 2.79
C ASN A 269 14.66 -8.80 3.94
N ASP A 270 14.58 -9.38 5.14
CA ASP A 270 15.23 -8.87 6.37
C ASP A 270 16.68 -8.47 6.14
N THR A 271 17.46 -9.34 5.50
CA THR A 271 18.89 -9.10 5.25
C THR A 271 19.16 -7.87 4.38
N LEU A 272 18.26 -7.53 3.46
CA LEU A 272 18.39 -6.36 2.61
C LEU A 272 17.97 -5.09 3.35
N VAL A 273 16.91 -5.16 4.15
CA VAL A 273 16.46 -4.05 5.00
C VAL A 273 17.51 -3.72 6.06
N ASP A 274 18.10 -4.72 6.73
CA ASP A 274 19.19 -4.55 7.71
C ASP A 274 20.44 -3.91 7.09
N ARG A 275 20.82 -4.32 5.86
CA ARG A 275 21.92 -3.71 5.11
C ARG A 275 21.64 -2.24 4.80
N LEU A 276 20.42 -1.94 4.37
CA LEU A 276 19.99 -0.58 4.06
C LEU A 276 20.03 0.29 5.32
N GLU A 277 19.43 -0.14 6.43
CA GLU A 277 19.48 0.62 7.69
C GLU A 277 20.93 0.88 8.15
N SER A 278 21.81 -0.09 7.93
CA SER A 278 23.25 0.06 8.26
C SER A 278 23.92 1.09 7.35
N ALA A 279 23.54 1.16 6.09
CA ALA A 279 24.07 2.12 5.13
C ALA A 279 23.57 3.56 5.36
N LEU A 280 22.39 3.71 5.95
CA LEU A 280 21.78 5.03 6.24
C LEU A 280 22.34 5.69 7.52
N LYS A 281 23.02 4.94 8.37
CA LYS A 281 23.68 5.42 9.64
C LYS A 281 25.03 6.03 9.37
#